data_ba9c65044991aabc1a39eb345aaaac65
#
_entry.id   ba9c65044991aabc1a39eb345aaaac65
#
_cell.length_a   1.000
_cell.length_b   1.000
_cell.length_c   1.000
_cell.angle_alpha   90.00
_cell.angle_beta   90.00
_cell.angle_gamma   90.00
#
_symmetry.space_group_name_H-M   'P 1'
#
loop_
_entity.id
_entity.type
_entity.pdbx_description
1 polymer ?
#
loop_
_entity_poly.entity_id
_entity_poly.type
_entity_poly.pdbx_seq_one_letter_code
_entity_poly.pdbx_strand_id
1 'polypeptide(L)'
;MNSSGRRNAGKVLLGVRLAVLCAAVSLAGCSTGKRTRLETERGPAFPQGYLSSFYDAFHGMYLADGLQSPRGYDALVNSYPDSAEAHLLRADAYVKYGDYSEARKSIDRCISLDATNALAYAKRAEIKQLQRMPLDSVLGDERRCVELDSTNASYAQQLLFHLHDAGKYDECIAYALRHYAGHEEDGVADVVLSSCYLSKGDRKLAKDYIEKFATRENAMPWLNGFALMAAAVLNEGSLIELFYTREKRGGCVSARDMAIYQSYLKHSGKFGDAFKEGVAMVSECEYDASDIERLLQSISPIGILDSVSMAEGLAYADVLLKRYPRVDAVLGFAEIMYRKVKDNTRTYELLRRVAERDSGDFLRWAILQEFEDFHANVDGKWVDRTKEDWKNAAQAYPLSRWNELSATQRYIMKRFPNALVATQYLAKLYDVTKSFEAARDTAYHYIDYYTGCMKRAGKQDTVYYHGASWEQKLPAQRAYRKTISALHAFVGDLYMSRDMREQAYKEYQKGLKFEYDNTILLNNYAYYLAKDSKANRLKEAERMSKRCVELEPKNSTYLDTYAYILYLLGEYQKAKGYYAELFSLGEVQSAEVYRNYSDLLEAMGSKTSAEVYRMKAAALEQKQR
;
A
#
# COMPACT_ATOMS: atom_id res chain seq x y z
N MET A 1 -7.06 -3.40 16.02
CA MET A 1 -5.83 -3.01 16.75
C MET A 1 -5.13 -1.95 15.92
N ASN A 2 -4.78 -0.86 16.54
CA ASN A 2 -4.60 0.49 16.01
C ASN A 2 -3.60 0.68 14.84
N SER A 3 -4.05 1.41 13.82
CA SER A 3 -3.28 1.88 12.65
C SER A 3 -2.29 3.03 12.93
N SER A 4 -2.14 3.47 14.17
CA SER A 4 -1.22 4.55 14.55
C SER A 4 0.21 4.09 14.87
N GLY A 5 0.45 2.79 15.02
CA GLY A 5 1.77 2.23 15.34
C GLY A 5 2.75 2.12 14.16
N ARG A 6 2.27 2.15 12.92
CA ARG A 6 3.13 1.91 11.74
C ARG A 6 3.87 3.13 11.20
N ARG A 7 3.43 4.36 11.51
CA ARG A 7 4.10 5.58 11.03
C ARG A 7 5.35 5.98 11.82
N ASN A 8 5.51 5.48 13.04
CA ASN A 8 6.69 5.76 13.86
C ASN A 8 7.81 4.71 13.72
N ALA A 9 7.51 3.52 13.22
CA ALA A 9 8.51 2.47 13.05
C ALA A 9 9.57 2.81 11.97
N GLY A 10 9.19 3.53 10.91
CA GLY A 10 10.13 3.91 9.85
C GLY A 10 11.19 4.94 10.28
N LYS A 11 10.84 5.87 11.16
CA LYS A 11 11.81 6.85 11.69
C LYS A 11 12.74 6.26 12.75
N VAL A 12 12.26 5.27 13.51
CA VAL A 12 13.05 4.57 14.54
C VAL A 12 14.04 3.59 13.90
N LEU A 13 13.69 2.95 12.76
CA LEU A 13 14.63 2.06 12.06
C LEU A 13 15.81 2.82 11.43
N LEU A 14 15.64 4.08 11.04
CA LEU A 14 16.72 4.89 10.49
C LEU A 14 17.77 5.22 11.57
N GLY A 15 17.31 5.57 12.78
CA GLY A 15 18.21 5.86 13.91
C GLY A 15 18.94 4.61 14.43
N VAL A 16 18.27 3.46 14.49
CA VAL A 16 18.89 2.20 14.97
C VAL A 16 19.92 1.64 13.96
N ARG A 17 19.71 1.83 12.65
CA ARG A 17 20.71 1.42 11.64
C ARG A 17 21.95 2.31 11.64
N LEU A 18 21.83 3.61 11.94
CA LEU A 18 22.99 4.48 12.15
C LEU A 18 23.79 4.09 13.41
N ALA A 19 23.10 3.76 14.51
CA ALA A 19 23.74 3.33 15.76
C ALA A 19 24.49 1.99 15.59
N VAL A 20 23.95 1.05 14.81
CA VAL A 20 24.63 -0.24 14.51
C VAL A 20 25.83 -0.03 13.58
N LEU A 21 25.78 0.92 12.62
CA LEU A 21 26.93 1.29 11.81
C LEU A 21 28.03 1.98 12.63
N CYS A 22 27.66 2.86 13.56
CA CYS A 22 28.62 3.49 14.48
C CYS A 22 29.33 2.46 15.38
N ALA A 23 28.62 1.44 15.88
CA ALA A 23 29.22 0.36 16.68
C ALA A 23 30.19 -0.52 15.85
N ALA A 24 29.87 -0.78 14.55
CA ALA A 24 30.77 -1.52 13.65
C ALA A 24 32.05 -0.76 13.30
N VAL A 25 31.98 0.56 13.17
CA VAL A 25 33.14 1.42 12.92
C VAL A 25 34.06 1.49 14.16
N SER A 26 33.49 1.44 15.36
CA SER A 26 34.29 1.43 16.61
C SER A 26 35.15 0.16 16.75
N LEU A 27 34.72 -0.97 16.16
CA LEU A 27 35.48 -2.24 16.19
C LEU A 27 36.52 -2.37 15.07
N ALA A 28 36.34 -1.67 13.95
CA ALA A 28 37.29 -1.69 12.83
C ALA A 28 38.49 -0.74 13.00
N GLY A 29 38.39 0.26 13.86
CA GLY A 29 39.45 1.26 14.10
C GLY A 29 40.69 0.75 14.84
N CYS A 30 40.67 -0.48 15.35
CA CYS A 30 41.77 -0.99 16.17
C CYS A 30 42.89 -1.75 15.42
N SER A 31 42.94 -1.79 14.07
CA SER A 31 43.87 -2.71 13.37
C SER A 31 44.96 -2.10 12.50
N THR A 32 45.15 -0.79 12.40
CA THR A 32 46.21 -0.21 11.57
C THR A 32 47.05 0.90 12.22
N GLY A 33 47.42 0.75 13.47
CA GLY A 33 48.40 1.59 14.13
C GLY A 33 49.82 1.00 13.98
N LYS A 34 50.75 1.69 13.33
CA LYS A 34 52.17 1.36 13.34
C LYS A 34 52.64 1.19 14.79
N ARG A 35 53.22 0.04 15.10
CA ARG A 35 53.92 -0.20 16.35
C ARG A 35 55.07 0.79 16.54
N THR A 36 54.81 1.91 17.13
CA THR A 36 55.86 2.70 17.81
C THR A 36 56.12 2.02 19.16
N ARG A 37 57.40 1.76 19.40
CA ARG A 37 57.93 1.21 20.63
C ARG A 37 57.59 2.17 21.77
N LEU A 38 56.50 1.86 22.50
CA LEU A 38 56.15 2.57 23.73
C LEU A 38 57.17 2.16 24.78
N GLU A 39 57.97 3.12 25.25
CA GLU A 39 58.68 3.03 26.49
C GLU A 39 57.67 2.80 27.59
N THR A 40 57.88 1.78 28.42
CA THR A 40 57.00 1.33 29.48
C THR A 40 56.99 2.35 30.61
N GLU A 41 56.14 3.37 30.54
CA GLU A 41 55.60 3.97 31.74
C GLU A 41 54.67 2.88 32.37
N ARG A 42 55.01 2.48 33.61
CA ARG A 42 54.20 1.58 34.39
C ARG A 42 52.84 2.22 34.57
N GLY A 43 51.83 1.75 33.83
CA GLY A 43 50.46 2.11 34.10
C GLY A 43 50.08 1.81 35.56
N PRO A 44 49.03 2.38 36.12
CA PRO A 44 48.62 2.17 37.50
C PRO A 44 48.53 0.66 37.76
N ALA A 45 49.28 0.21 38.81
CA ALA A 45 49.29 -1.20 39.19
C ALA A 45 47.88 -1.60 39.62
N PHE A 46 47.24 -2.50 38.88
CA PHE A 46 45.96 -3.06 39.30
C PHE A 46 46.06 -3.66 40.70
N PRO A 47 45.03 -3.51 41.57
CA PRO A 47 44.99 -4.14 42.86
C PRO A 47 45.22 -5.65 42.76
N GLN A 48 45.89 -6.24 43.77
CA GLN A 48 46.19 -7.67 43.80
C GLN A 48 44.86 -8.47 43.64
N GLY A 49 44.82 -9.41 42.72
CA GLY A 49 43.63 -10.21 42.40
C GLY A 49 42.64 -9.60 41.40
N TYR A 50 42.80 -8.31 40.99
CA TYR A 50 41.87 -7.68 40.03
C TYR A 50 41.81 -8.44 38.70
N LEU A 51 42.95 -8.81 38.15
CA LEU A 51 43.01 -9.52 36.87
C LEU A 51 42.36 -10.89 36.93
N SER A 52 42.53 -11.66 38.04
CA SER A 52 41.82 -12.93 38.17
C SER A 52 40.32 -12.75 38.30
N SER A 53 39.85 -11.79 39.08
CA SER A 53 38.42 -11.48 39.18
C SER A 53 37.83 -10.97 37.88
N PHE A 54 38.61 -10.24 37.08
CA PHE A 54 38.21 -9.84 35.72
C PHE A 54 38.10 -11.04 34.77
N TYR A 55 39.09 -11.96 34.81
CA TYR A 55 39.02 -13.17 33.98
C TYR A 55 37.82 -14.05 34.37
N ASP A 56 37.54 -14.19 35.65
CA ASP A 56 36.39 -14.94 36.13
C ASP A 56 35.07 -14.29 35.69
N ALA A 57 34.97 -12.97 35.75
CA ALA A 57 33.81 -12.22 35.25
C ALA A 57 33.63 -12.37 33.72
N PHE A 58 34.72 -12.24 32.98
CA PHE A 58 34.75 -12.42 31.51
C PHE A 58 34.36 -13.84 31.11
N HIS A 59 34.95 -14.85 31.74
CA HIS A 59 34.62 -16.26 31.52
C HIS A 59 33.15 -16.54 31.86
N GLY A 60 32.65 -16.03 32.96
CA GLY A 60 31.25 -16.19 33.36
C GLY A 60 30.26 -15.59 32.35
N MET A 61 30.65 -14.53 31.67
CA MET A 61 29.80 -13.90 30.64
C MET A 61 29.79 -14.67 29.31
N TYR A 62 30.92 -15.25 28.88
CA TYR A 62 31.08 -15.83 27.54
C TYR A 62 30.99 -17.35 27.50
N LEU A 63 31.16 -18.06 28.62
CA LEU A 63 31.26 -19.52 28.66
C LEU A 63 30.11 -20.24 29.37
N ALA A 64 29.23 -19.53 30.07
CA ALA A 64 28.07 -20.14 30.73
C ALA A 64 26.86 -20.19 29.77
N ASP A 65 26.64 -21.32 29.15
CA ASP A 65 25.41 -21.81 28.45
C ASP A 65 24.65 -20.80 27.57
N GLY A 66 25.36 -19.91 26.86
CA GLY A 66 24.73 -19.00 25.89
C GLY A 66 23.86 -17.87 26.49
N LEU A 67 23.72 -17.80 27.80
CA LEU A 67 23.08 -16.71 28.52
C LEU A 67 24.15 -15.72 28.98
N GLN A 68 24.32 -14.63 28.23
CA GLN A 68 25.20 -13.53 28.61
C GLN A 68 24.70 -12.89 29.92
N SER A 69 25.21 -13.32 31.08
CA SER A 69 24.80 -12.79 32.37
C SER A 69 25.85 -11.79 32.92
N PRO A 70 25.46 -10.57 33.33
CA PRO A 70 26.38 -9.58 33.88
C PRO A 70 26.86 -9.89 35.32
N ARG A 71 26.39 -10.98 35.95
CA ARG A 71 26.67 -11.33 37.36
C ARG A 71 28.16 -11.38 37.73
N GLY A 72 29.02 -11.80 36.81
CA GLY A 72 30.46 -11.79 37.04
C GLY A 72 31.02 -10.39 37.25
N TYR A 73 30.49 -9.42 36.51
CA TYR A 73 30.89 -8.01 36.67
C TYR A 73 30.25 -7.35 37.90
N ASP A 74 29.10 -7.84 38.40
CA ASP A 74 28.56 -7.46 39.68
C ASP A 74 29.52 -7.86 40.82
N ALA A 75 30.04 -9.08 40.75
CA ALA A 75 31.04 -9.57 41.73
C ALA A 75 32.35 -8.77 41.66
N LEU A 76 32.79 -8.39 40.43
CA LEU A 76 33.97 -7.55 40.24
C LEU A 76 33.79 -6.17 40.89
N VAL A 77 32.68 -5.50 40.67
CA VAL A 77 32.37 -4.19 41.25
C VAL A 77 32.21 -4.27 42.78
N ASN A 78 31.60 -5.36 43.28
CA ASN A 78 31.49 -5.57 44.72
C ASN A 78 32.86 -5.75 45.40
N SER A 79 33.81 -6.37 44.72
CA SER A 79 35.19 -6.55 45.22
C SER A 79 36.03 -5.29 45.06
N TYR A 80 35.73 -4.46 44.03
CA TYR A 80 36.50 -3.23 43.71
C TYR A 80 35.55 -2.05 43.47
N PRO A 81 34.83 -1.56 44.50
CA PRO A 81 33.77 -0.57 44.34
C PRO A 81 34.24 0.83 43.92
N ASP A 82 35.53 1.12 44.09
CA ASP A 82 36.15 2.39 43.72
C ASP A 82 36.98 2.30 42.43
N SER A 83 36.87 1.18 41.67
CA SER A 83 37.51 1.07 40.36
C SER A 83 36.55 1.59 39.27
N ALA A 84 36.94 2.70 38.64
CA ALA A 84 36.21 3.25 37.48
C ALA A 84 36.11 2.25 36.32
N GLU A 85 37.18 1.48 36.07
CA GLU A 85 37.27 0.45 35.05
C GLU A 85 36.27 -0.69 35.31
N ALA A 86 36.14 -1.15 36.56
CA ALA A 86 35.19 -2.19 36.91
C ALA A 86 33.74 -1.74 36.62
N HIS A 87 33.41 -0.49 36.96
CA HIS A 87 32.11 0.09 36.66
C HIS A 87 31.87 0.29 35.15
N LEU A 88 32.90 0.65 34.39
CA LEU A 88 32.81 0.74 32.90
C LEU A 88 32.52 -0.62 32.30
N LEU A 89 33.23 -1.68 32.70
CA LEU A 89 33.03 -3.05 32.23
C LEU A 89 31.64 -3.58 32.61
N ARG A 90 31.19 -3.27 33.85
CA ARG A 90 29.83 -3.62 34.26
C ARG A 90 28.77 -2.92 33.40
N ALA A 91 28.97 -1.65 33.09
CA ALA A 91 28.05 -0.92 32.21
C ALA A 91 27.96 -1.55 30.80
N ASP A 92 29.12 -1.90 30.19
CA ASP A 92 29.17 -2.57 28.88
C ASP A 92 28.49 -3.95 28.92
N ALA A 93 28.67 -4.72 29.99
CA ALA A 93 28.01 -6.00 30.18
C ALA A 93 26.47 -5.85 30.25
N TYR A 94 25.98 -4.87 31.00
CA TYR A 94 24.53 -4.59 31.08
C TYR A 94 23.94 -4.03 29.77
N VAL A 95 24.70 -3.27 29.00
CA VAL A 95 24.28 -2.88 27.62
C VAL A 95 24.06 -4.11 26.75
N LYS A 96 25.00 -5.06 26.75
CA LYS A 96 24.90 -6.32 25.98
C LYS A 96 23.75 -7.20 26.48
N TYR A 97 23.47 -7.17 27.77
CA TYR A 97 22.35 -7.90 28.40
C TYR A 97 20.99 -7.24 28.10
N GLY A 98 20.97 -5.95 27.73
CA GLY A 98 19.75 -5.19 27.44
C GLY A 98 19.15 -4.46 28.64
N ASP A 99 19.80 -4.48 29.82
CA ASP A 99 19.37 -3.69 30.98
C ASP A 99 20.09 -2.34 31.02
N TYR A 100 19.53 -1.41 30.24
CA TYR A 100 20.08 -0.06 30.12
C TYR A 100 19.96 0.77 31.43
N SER A 101 19.10 0.37 32.38
CA SER A 101 18.96 1.05 33.66
C SER A 101 20.17 0.76 34.55
N GLU A 102 20.56 -0.52 34.71
CA GLU A 102 21.74 -0.90 35.46
C GLU A 102 23.03 -0.45 34.76
N ALA A 103 23.06 -0.51 33.39
CA ALA A 103 24.16 0.07 32.64
C ALA A 103 24.35 1.54 32.95
N ARG A 104 23.27 2.33 33.05
CA ARG A 104 23.31 3.76 33.36
C ARG A 104 23.86 4.03 34.77
N LYS A 105 23.39 3.30 35.76
CA LYS A 105 23.90 3.44 37.13
C LYS A 105 25.41 3.18 37.22
N SER A 106 25.86 2.14 36.52
CA SER A 106 27.28 1.77 36.49
C SER A 106 28.14 2.84 35.82
N ILE A 107 27.70 3.35 34.67
CA ILE A 107 28.49 4.37 33.95
C ILE A 107 28.49 5.71 34.67
N ASP A 108 27.41 6.09 35.34
CA ASP A 108 27.36 7.30 36.14
C ASP A 108 28.32 7.19 37.37
N ARG A 109 28.44 5.99 37.95
CA ARG A 109 29.44 5.75 39.01
C ARG A 109 30.87 5.79 38.47
N CYS A 110 31.14 5.19 37.30
CA CYS A 110 32.42 5.27 36.59
C CYS A 110 32.86 6.74 36.45
N ILE A 111 31.99 7.59 35.91
CA ILE A 111 32.25 9.03 35.69
C ILE A 111 32.45 9.76 37.01
N SER A 112 31.74 9.37 38.10
CA SER A 112 31.93 9.96 39.40
C SER A 112 33.29 9.65 40.03
N LEU A 113 33.90 8.52 39.65
CA LEU A 113 35.23 8.07 40.12
C LEU A 113 36.35 8.65 39.22
N ASP A 114 36.10 8.74 37.94
CA ASP A 114 37.03 9.34 36.96
C ASP A 114 36.28 10.22 35.96
N ALA A 115 36.25 11.52 36.23
CA ALA A 115 35.58 12.52 35.36
C ALA A 115 36.40 12.88 34.11
N THR A 116 37.61 12.32 33.97
CA THR A 116 38.48 12.56 32.81
C THR A 116 38.43 11.44 31.75
N ASN A 117 37.67 10.40 32.04
CA ASN A 117 37.52 9.24 31.16
C ASN A 117 36.59 9.54 29.97
N ALA A 118 37.12 9.90 28.81
CA ALA A 118 36.35 10.18 27.62
C ALA A 118 35.46 8.99 27.17
N LEU A 119 35.98 7.75 27.28
CA LEU A 119 35.25 6.54 26.94
C LEU A 119 33.98 6.35 27.80
N ALA A 120 34.04 6.73 29.09
CA ALA A 120 32.88 6.64 29.99
C ALA A 120 31.75 7.59 29.55
N TYR A 121 32.07 8.79 29.10
CA TYR A 121 31.08 9.71 28.51
C TYR A 121 30.53 9.20 27.19
N ALA A 122 31.37 8.61 26.30
CA ALA A 122 30.92 8.00 25.07
C ALA A 122 29.93 6.85 25.36
N LYS A 123 30.24 5.98 26.32
CA LYS A 123 29.33 4.90 26.73
C LYS A 123 28.04 5.43 27.35
N ARG A 124 28.09 6.54 28.11
CA ARG A 124 26.89 7.16 28.65
C ARG A 124 26.00 7.75 27.55
N ALA A 125 26.60 8.35 26.52
CA ALA A 125 25.89 8.83 25.34
C ALA A 125 25.18 7.67 24.61
N GLU A 126 25.88 6.54 24.39
CA GLU A 126 25.31 5.31 23.79
C GLU A 126 24.12 4.78 24.61
N ILE A 127 24.29 4.65 25.96
CA ILE A 127 23.23 4.19 26.87
C ILE A 127 22.01 5.13 26.80
N LYS A 128 22.22 6.45 26.78
CA LYS A 128 21.13 7.43 26.62
C LYS A 128 20.36 7.26 25.31
N GLN A 129 21.06 6.97 24.21
CA GLN A 129 20.42 6.69 22.91
C GLN A 129 19.60 5.40 22.98
N LEU A 130 20.14 4.31 23.54
CA LEU A 130 19.42 3.04 23.73
C LEU A 130 18.18 3.22 24.63
N GLN A 131 18.25 4.11 25.63
CA GLN A 131 17.11 4.52 26.46
C GLN A 131 16.16 5.49 25.77
N ARG A 132 16.45 5.93 24.53
CA ARG A 132 15.67 6.91 23.76
C ARG A 132 15.51 8.26 24.47
N MET A 133 16.54 8.68 25.18
CA MET A 133 16.55 9.99 25.82
C MET A 133 16.62 11.13 24.79
N PRO A 134 16.21 12.36 25.16
CA PRO A 134 16.32 13.51 24.27
C PRO A 134 17.77 13.69 23.77
N LEU A 135 17.91 13.99 22.47
CA LEU A 135 19.21 14.08 21.81
C LEU A 135 20.12 15.16 22.43
N ASP A 136 19.54 16.25 22.93
CA ASP A 136 20.29 17.28 23.70
C ASP A 136 21.05 16.71 24.91
N SER A 137 20.50 15.71 25.58
CA SER A 137 21.15 15.02 26.68
C SER A 137 22.32 14.15 26.25
N VAL A 138 22.24 13.58 25.02
CA VAL A 138 23.32 12.81 24.39
C VAL A 138 24.45 13.74 23.99
N LEU A 139 24.12 14.84 23.30
CA LEU A 139 25.08 15.85 22.84
C LEU A 139 25.92 16.43 23.98
N GLY A 140 25.36 16.52 25.19
CA GLY A 140 26.13 16.98 26.37
C GLY A 140 27.31 16.08 26.71
N ASP A 141 27.11 14.75 26.63
CA ASP A 141 28.17 13.77 26.87
C ASP A 141 29.19 13.72 25.71
N GLU A 142 28.68 13.82 24.46
CA GLU A 142 29.55 13.80 23.28
C GLU A 142 30.47 15.01 23.18
N ARG A 143 29.97 16.21 23.51
CA ARG A 143 30.84 17.40 23.63
C ARG A 143 31.94 17.16 24.68
N ARG A 144 31.57 16.52 25.79
CA ARG A 144 32.56 16.21 26.84
C ARG A 144 33.59 15.18 26.37
N CYS A 145 33.20 14.18 25.56
CA CYS A 145 34.13 13.24 24.95
C CYS A 145 35.20 13.96 24.10
N VAL A 146 34.74 14.85 23.23
CA VAL A 146 35.63 15.59 22.30
C VAL A 146 36.52 16.59 23.07
N GLU A 147 36.03 17.21 24.15
CA GLU A 147 36.84 18.08 25.04
C GLU A 147 37.96 17.29 25.72
N LEU A 148 37.69 16.05 26.16
CA LEU A 148 38.65 15.20 26.84
C LEU A 148 39.64 14.52 25.92
N ASP A 149 39.20 14.15 24.70
CA ASP A 149 40.04 13.52 23.69
C ASP A 149 39.68 14.07 22.30
N SER A 150 40.28 15.22 21.99
CA SER A 150 40.06 15.92 20.71
C SER A 150 40.73 15.23 19.50
N THR A 151 41.58 14.24 19.75
CA THR A 151 42.31 13.52 18.70
C THR A 151 41.56 12.31 18.19
N ASN A 152 40.50 11.91 18.87
CA ASN A 152 39.69 10.75 18.52
C ASN A 152 38.66 11.12 17.45
N ALA A 153 38.95 10.73 16.19
CA ALA A 153 38.09 11.02 15.05
C ALA A 153 36.66 10.44 15.21
N SER A 154 36.51 9.28 15.90
CA SER A 154 35.19 8.69 16.12
C SER A 154 34.27 9.55 16.99
N TYR A 155 34.81 10.17 18.04
CA TYR A 155 34.04 11.09 18.88
C TYR A 155 33.63 12.34 18.12
N ALA A 156 34.54 12.87 17.31
CA ALA A 156 34.27 14.02 16.45
C ALA A 156 33.17 13.73 15.41
N GLN A 157 33.23 12.56 14.79
CA GLN A 157 32.23 12.13 13.80
C GLN A 157 30.85 11.94 14.45
N GLN A 158 30.75 11.27 15.61
CA GLN A 158 29.50 11.08 16.33
C GLN A 158 28.85 12.41 16.68
N LEU A 159 29.64 13.34 17.23
CA LEU A 159 29.13 14.67 17.57
C LEU A 159 28.61 15.41 16.32
N LEU A 160 29.31 15.35 15.19
CA LEU A 160 28.85 15.97 13.93
C LEU A 160 27.50 15.41 13.48
N PHE A 161 27.35 14.08 13.43
CA PHE A 161 26.09 13.46 13.02
C PHE A 161 24.93 13.80 13.94
N HIS A 162 25.16 13.76 15.25
CA HIS A 162 24.08 14.04 16.20
C HIS A 162 23.73 15.53 16.29
N LEU A 163 24.67 16.44 16.04
CA LEU A 163 24.38 17.86 15.88
C LEU A 163 23.49 18.11 14.65
N HIS A 164 23.82 17.43 13.54
CA HIS A 164 22.99 17.48 12.33
C HIS A 164 21.57 16.94 12.59
N ASP A 165 21.45 15.75 13.20
CA ASP A 165 20.17 15.10 13.47
C ASP A 165 19.32 15.86 14.51
N ALA A 166 19.98 16.61 15.41
CA ALA A 166 19.32 17.52 16.33
C ALA A 166 18.85 18.83 15.68
N GLY A 167 19.14 19.03 14.37
CA GLY A 167 18.85 20.28 13.67
C GLY A 167 19.72 21.47 14.08
N LYS A 168 20.81 21.22 14.82
CA LYS A 168 21.75 22.26 15.29
C LYS A 168 22.78 22.58 14.21
N TYR A 169 22.28 22.95 13.01
CA TYR A 169 23.10 23.11 11.81
C TYR A 169 24.20 24.16 11.96
N ASP A 170 23.95 25.29 12.64
CA ASP A 170 24.96 26.32 12.83
C ASP A 170 26.11 25.85 13.73
N GLU A 171 25.80 25.12 14.80
CA GLU A 171 26.81 24.53 15.67
C GLU A 171 27.59 23.43 14.95
N CYS A 172 26.88 22.58 14.18
CA CYS A 172 27.49 21.53 13.37
C CYS A 172 28.48 22.11 12.34
N ILE A 173 28.08 23.15 11.62
CA ILE A 173 28.94 23.86 10.65
C ILE A 173 30.15 24.45 11.35
N ALA A 174 29.94 25.17 12.47
CA ALA A 174 31.03 25.80 13.21
C ALA A 174 32.03 24.76 13.74
N TYR A 175 31.53 23.63 14.24
CA TYR A 175 32.34 22.52 14.70
C TYR A 175 33.12 21.85 13.56
N ALA A 176 32.45 21.54 12.44
CA ALA A 176 33.08 20.94 11.27
C ALA A 176 34.25 21.80 10.71
N LEU A 177 34.02 23.11 10.60
CA LEU A 177 35.02 24.03 10.06
C LEU A 177 36.21 24.28 10.99
N ARG A 178 36.04 24.20 12.31
CA ARG A 178 37.10 24.50 13.30
C ARG A 178 37.87 23.27 13.73
N HIS A 179 37.19 22.16 13.96
CA HIS A 179 37.79 21.01 14.62
C HIS A 179 38.07 19.83 13.71
N TYR A 180 37.45 19.83 12.50
CA TYR A 180 37.71 18.80 11.49
C TYR A 180 38.81 19.20 10.49
N ALA A 181 39.33 20.43 10.59
CA ALA A 181 40.48 20.88 9.81
C ALA A 181 41.71 20.06 10.24
N GLY A 182 42.15 19.14 9.39
CA GLY A 182 43.25 18.18 9.66
C GLY A 182 42.85 16.70 9.53
N HIS A 183 41.53 16.39 9.51
CA HIS A 183 40.98 15.06 9.18
C HIS A 183 40.25 15.08 7.84
N GLU A 184 40.65 15.94 6.94
CA GLU A 184 39.97 16.19 5.67
C GLU A 184 39.95 14.99 4.71
N GLU A 185 40.84 14.02 4.89
CA GLU A 185 41.02 12.90 3.96
C GLU A 185 39.84 11.93 3.95
N ASP A 186 39.11 11.81 5.05
CA ASP A 186 37.99 10.87 5.19
C ASP A 186 36.67 11.32 4.48
N GLY A 187 36.55 12.62 4.19
CA GLY A 187 35.41 13.22 3.51
C GLY A 187 34.13 13.42 4.37
N VAL A 188 34.16 13.08 5.65
CA VAL A 188 32.99 13.19 6.55
C VAL A 188 32.50 14.63 6.64
N ALA A 189 33.44 15.57 6.89
CA ALA A 189 33.08 16.98 7.02
C ALA A 189 32.42 17.53 5.76
N ASP A 190 32.90 17.17 4.56
CA ASP A 190 32.35 17.68 3.31
C ASP A 190 30.88 17.22 3.11
N VAL A 191 30.59 15.95 3.40
CA VAL A 191 29.22 15.40 3.28
C VAL A 191 28.28 16.01 4.32
N VAL A 192 28.74 16.13 5.58
CA VAL A 192 27.92 16.71 6.65
C VAL A 192 27.66 18.20 6.42
N LEU A 193 28.68 18.97 5.99
CA LEU A 193 28.52 20.38 5.65
C LEU A 193 27.55 20.57 4.48
N SER A 194 27.66 19.75 3.42
CA SER A 194 26.69 19.77 2.32
C SER A 194 25.27 19.56 2.84
N SER A 195 25.05 18.57 3.70
CA SER A 195 23.75 18.28 4.29
C SER A 195 23.21 19.41 5.19
N CYS A 196 24.08 20.01 6.01
CA CYS A 196 23.71 21.15 6.85
C CYS A 196 23.30 22.36 6.01
N TYR A 197 24.06 22.69 4.95
CA TYR A 197 23.70 23.79 4.05
C TYR A 197 22.43 23.53 3.25
N LEU A 198 22.18 22.28 2.82
CA LEU A 198 20.88 21.89 2.23
C LEU A 198 19.73 22.15 3.19
N SER A 199 19.88 21.75 4.44
CA SER A 199 18.86 21.94 5.47
C SER A 199 18.60 23.42 5.79
N LYS A 200 19.61 24.27 5.61
CA LYS A 200 19.51 25.75 5.73
C LYS A 200 19.03 26.43 4.45
N GLY A 201 18.86 25.70 3.35
CA GLY A 201 18.43 26.23 2.06
C GLY A 201 19.55 26.85 1.21
N ASP A 202 20.82 26.83 1.66
CA ASP A 202 21.97 27.30 0.88
C ASP A 202 22.47 26.22 -0.09
N ARG A 203 21.78 26.13 -1.23
CA ARG A 203 22.09 25.13 -2.26
C ARG A 203 23.46 25.33 -2.90
N LYS A 204 23.99 26.56 -2.91
CA LYS A 204 25.28 26.85 -3.52
C LYS A 204 26.41 26.27 -2.68
N LEU A 205 26.49 26.62 -1.41
CA LEU A 205 27.50 26.05 -0.51
C LEU A 205 27.37 24.55 -0.37
N ALA A 206 26.12 24.02 -0.34
CA ALA A 206 25.91 22.58 -0.32
C ALA A 206 26.51 21.89 -1.55
N LYS A 207 26.37 22.49 -2.74
CA LYS A 207 26.96 21.99 -3.98
C LYS A 207 28.50 22.05 -3.93
N ASP A 208 29.07 23.17 -3.51
CA ASP A 208 30.51 23.34 -3.40
C ASP A 208 31.15 22.24 -2.52
N TYR A 209 30.53 21.90 -1.37
CA TYR A 209 31.03 20.86 -0.48
C TYR A 209 30.87 19.45 -1.06
N ILE A 210 29.77 19.15 -1.73
CA ILE A 210 29.58 17.82 -2.32
C ILE A 210 30.46 17.61 -3.55
N GLU A 211 30.77 18.66 -4.33
CA GLU A 211 31.77 18.64 -5.39
C GLU A 211 33.17 18.44 -4.82
N LYS A 212 33.52 19.09 -3.71
CA LYS A 212 34.79 18.86 -2.99
C LYS A 212 34.89 17.38 -2.55
N PHE A 213 33.81 16.80 -1.99
CA PHE A 213 33.77 15.36 -1.68
C PHE A 213 34.00 14.49 -2.93
N ALA A 214 33.41 14.86 -4.06
CA ALA A 214 33.54 14.11 -5.31
C ALA A 214 35.00 13.99 -5.79
N THR A 215 35.89 14.95 -5.47
CA THR A 215 37.31 14.92 -5.82
C THR A 215 38.17 14.03 -4.92
N ARG A 216 37.63 13.52 -3.81
CA ARG A 216 38.40 12.72 -2.85
C ARG A 216 38.53 11.27 -3.29
N GLU A 217 39.74 10.79 -3.42
CA GLU A 217 40.03 9.40 -3.80
C GLU A 217 39.97 8.42 -2.62
N ASN A 218 40.34 8.86 -1.42
CA ASN A 218 40.45 8.06 -0.22
C ASN A 218 39.25 8.22 0.76
N ALA A 219 38.14 8.80 0.29
CA ALA A 219 36.97 8.98 1.09
C ALA A 219 36.38 7.63 1.57
N MET A 220 35.77 7.64 2.75
CA MET A 220 35.11 6.44 3.31
C MET A 220 33.97 5.96 2.39
N PRO A 221 33.98 4.70 1.92
CA PRO A 221 32.99 4.20 0.94
C PRO A 221 31.53 4.39 1.35
N TRP A 222 31.22 4.24 2.65
CA TRP A 222 29.86 4.37 3.18
C TRP A 222 29.28 5.80 3.08
N LEU A 223 30.11 6.82 2.84
CA LEU A 223 29.66 8.20 2.62
C LEU A 223 29.00 8.39 1.24
N ASN A 224 29.26 7.51 0.28
CA ASN A 224 28.73 7.66 -1.08
C ASN A 224 27.19 7.65 -1.10
N GLY A 225 26.51 6.86 -0.26
CA GLY A 225 25.05 6.88 -0.16
C GLY A 225 24.48 8.20 0.39
N PHE A 226 25.18 8.86 1.31
CA PHE A 226 24.79 10.20 1.80
C PHE A 226 25.08 11.27 0.75
N ALA A 227 26.23 11.16 0.06
CA ALA A 227 26.60 12.05 -1.02
C ALA A 227 25.63 11.93 -2.22
N LEU A 228 25.19 10.72 -2.53
CA LEU A 228 24.17 10.44 -3.54
C LEU A 228 22.84 11.14 -3.21
N MET A 229 22.43 11.07 -1.94
CA MET A 229 21.23 11.77 -1.47
C MET A 229 21.35 13.29 -1.65
N ALA A 230 22.48 13.87 -1.25
CA ALA A 230 22.74 15.30 -1.40
C ALA A 230 22.72 15.72 -2.89
N ALA A 231 23.40 14.96 -3.75
CA ALA A 231 23.40 15.16 -5.20
C ALA A 231 22.00 15.08 -5.81
N ALA A 232 21.16 14.15 -5.34
CA ALA A 232 19.77 14.01 -5.78
C ALA A 232 18.91 15.21 -5.37
N VAL A 233 19.04 15.70 -4.14
CA VAL A 233 18.35 16.92 -3.68
C VAL A 233 18.80 18.14 -4.48
N LEU A 234 20.07 18.23 -4.83
CA LEU A 234 20.63 19.29 -5.65
C LEU A 234 20.25 19.16 -7.14
N ASN A 235 19.79 17.98 -7.55
CA ASN A 235 19.51 17.63 -8.95
C ASN A 235 20.76 17.66 -9.85
N GLU A 236 21.90 17.20 -9.33
CA GLU A 236 23.21 17.19 -10.03
C GLU A 236 23.46 15.79 -10.62
N GLY A 237 23.03 15.58 -11.87
CA GLY A 237 23.04 14.26 -12.52
C GLY A 237 24.40 13.59 -12.59
N SER A 238 25.48 14.33 -12.90
CA SER A 238 26.85 13.81 -12.96
C SER A 238 27.35 13.30 -11.61
N LEU A 239 26.96 13.96 -10.51
CA LEU A 239 27.30 13.54 -9.15
C LEU A 239 26.48 12.33 -8.72
N ILE A 240 25.21 12.25 -9.12
CA ILE A 240 24.35 11.08 -8.89
C ILE A 240 24.99 9.84 -9.54
N GLU A 241 25.38 9.92 -10.81
CA GLU A 241 26.03 8.82 -11.53
C GLU A 241 27.36 8.42 -10.88
N LEU A 242 28.16 9.40 -10.48
CA LEU A 242 29.45 9.17 -9.84
C LEU A 242 29.32 8.42 -8.51
N PHE A 243 28.49 8.92 -7.60
CA PHE A 243 28.36 8.34 -6.26
C PHE A 243 27.68 6.98 -6.28
N TYR A 244 26.66 6.81 -7.11
CA TYR A 244 26.03 5.50 -7.33
C TYR A 244 27.04 4.47 -7.86
N THR A 245 27.87 4.86 -8.84
CA THR A 245 28.89 3.98 -9.41
C THR A 245 29.95 3.60 -8.37
N ARG A 246 30.36 4.56 -7.50
CA ARG A 246 31.30 4.29 -6.40
C ARG A 246 30.71 3.29 -5.39
N GLU A 247 29.43 3.49 -5.01
CA GLU A 247 28.75 2.61 -4.08
C GLU A 247 28.63 1.18 -4.65
N LYS A 248 28.23 1.06 -5.92
CA LYS A 248 28.10 -0.22 -6.62
C LYS A 248 29.41 -1.00 -6.70
N ARG A 249 30.56 -0.31 -6.82
CA ARG A 249 31.88 -0.98 -6.77
C ARG A 249 32.17 -1.64 -5.42
N GLY A 250 31.55 -1.18 -4.35
CA GLY A 250 31.65 -1.75 -3.01
C GLY A 250 30.80 -3.00 -2.80
N GLY A 251 29.93 -3.37 -3.75
CA GLY A 251 29.03 -4.52 -3.67
C GLY A 251 27.55 -4.14 -3.85
N CYS A 252 26.68 -4.75 -3.04
CA CYS A 252 25.25 -4.49 -3.10
C CYS A 252 24.89 -3.07 -2.64
N VAL A 253 24.20 -2.34 -3.51
CA VAL A 253 23.69 -1.00 -3.21
C VAL A 253 22.42 -1.11 -2.36
N SER A 254 22.21 -0.18 -1.44
CA SER A 254 20.98 -0.15 -0.65
C SER A 254 19.76 0.10 -1.54
N ALA A 255 18.58 -0.44 -1.17
CA ALA A 255 17.34 -0.19 -1.91
C ALA A 255 16.98 1.30 -2.01
N ARG A 256 17.33 2.10 -0.99
CA ARG A 256 17.17 3.56 -1.01
C ARG A 256 18.00 4.21 -2.12
N ASP A 257 19.26 3.86 -2.19
CA ASP A 257 20.19 4.51 -3.10
C ASP A 257 19.97 4.07 -4.54
N MET A 258 19.61 2.80 -4.73
CA MET A 258 19.10 2.29 -6.00
C MET A 258 17.82 3.01 -6.45
N ALA A 259 16.85 3.23 -5.53
CA ALA A 259 15.61 3.95 -5.84
C ALA A 259 15.88 5.40 -6.28
N ILE A 260 16.86 6.08 -5.66
CA ILE A 260 17.31 7.41 -6.06
C ILE A 260 17.85 7.38 -7.50
N TYR A 261 18.73 6.43 -7.80
CA TYR A 261 19.33 6.30 -9.12
C TYR A 261 18.32 5.95 -10.21
N GLN A 262 17.42 5.00 -9.93
CA GLN A 262 16.32 4.66 -10.84
C GLN A 262 15.40 5.86 -11.11
N SER A 263 15.08 6.63 -10.06
CA SER A 263 14.29 7.85 -10.19
C SER A 263 15.00 8.90 -11.07
N TYR A 264 16.30 9.08 -10.90
CA TYR A 264 17.12 9.94 -11.75
C TYR A 264 17.09 9.50 -13.22
N LEU A 265 17.32 8.22 -13.50
CA LEU A 265 17.27 7.67 -14.85
C LEU A 265 15.91 7.86 -15.50
N LYS A 266 14.83 7.61 -14.75
CA LYS A 266 13.46 7.84 -15.19
C LYS A 266 13.21 9.30 -15.58
N HIS A 267 13.59 10.26 -14.72
CA HIS A 267 13.43 11.69 -15.00
C HIS A 267 14.29 12.18 -16.18
N SER A 268 15.39 11.48 -16.46
CA SER A 268 16.24 11.71 -17.62
C SER A 268 15.71 11.02 -18.90
N GLY A 269 14.55 10.38 -18.86
CA GLY A 269 13.98 9.64 -20.00
C GLY A 269 14.62 8.27 -20.26
N LYS A 270 15.54 7.82 -19.42
CA LYS A 270 16.30 6.56 -19.56
C LYS A 270 15.60 5.40 -18.83
N PHE A 271 14.32 5.15 -19.15
CA PHE A 271 13.53 4.09 -18.47
C PHE A 271 14.11 2.68 -18.63
N GLY A 272 14.60 2.35 -19.84
CA GLY A 272 15.22 1.05 -20.10
C GLY A 272 16.44 0.82 -19.21
N ASP A 273 17.30 1.82 -19.04
CA ASP A 273 18.49 1.72 -18.19
C ASP A 273 18.11 1.55 -16.72
N ALA A 274 17.06 2.23 -16.26
CA ALA A 274 16.55 2.07 -14.90
C ALA A 274 16.05 0.64 -14.62
N PHE A 275 15.41 -0.02 -15.58
CA PHE A 275 14.99 -1.42 -15.47
C PHE A 275 16.16 -2.39 -15.55
N LYS A 276 17.12 -2.17 -16.46
CA LYS A 276 18.35 -2.98 -16.55
C LYS A 276 19.12 -2.96 -15.23
N GLU A 277 19.26 -1.78 -14.63
CA GLU A 277 19.90 -1.64 -13.34
C GLU A 277 19.12 -2.41 -12.25
N GLY A 278 17.79 -2.33 -12.28
CA GLY A 278 16.91 -3.10 -11.40
C GLY A 278 17.12 -4.61 -11.53
N VAL A 279 17.18 -5.12 -12.76
CA VAL A 279 17.45 -6.55 -13.04
C VAL A 279 18.82 -6.96 -12.47
N ALA A 280 19.86 -6.19 -12.73
CA ALA A 280 21.22 -6.48 -12.27
C ALA A 280 21.27 -6.57 -10.74
N MET A 281 20.80 -5.54 -10.05
CA MET A 281 20.87 -5.46 -8.59
C MET A 281 19.97 -6.50 -7.90
N VAL A 282 18.74 -6.67 -8.36
CA VAL A 282 17.82 -7.67 -7.78
C VAL A 282 18.29 -9.11 -8.05
N SER A 283 19.05 -9.34 -9.12
CA SER A 283 19.62 -10.65 -9.41
C SER A 283 20.78 -11.02 -8.48
N GLU A 284 21.58 -10.05 -8.07
CA GLU A 284 22.81 -10.23 -7.32
C GLU A 284 22.63 -10.03 -5.82
N CYS A 285 21.74 -9.11 -5.42
CA CYS A 285 21.56 -8.69 -4.04
C CYS A 285 20.25 -9.22 -3.44
N GLU A 286 20.22 -9.35 -2.11
CA GLU A 286 19.02 -9.69 -1.37
C GLU A 286 18.38 -8.41 -0.79
N TYR A 287 17.09 -8.23 -1.07
CA TYR A 287 16.28 -7.14 -0.55
C TYR A 287 15.10 -7.72 0.24
N ASP A 288 14.64 -7.03 1.26
CA ASP A 288 13.40 -7.39 1.92
C ASP A 288 12.16 -6.89 1.14
N ALA A 289 10.96 -7.31 1.57
CA ALA A 289 9.72 -6.93 0.89
C ALA A 289 9.52 -5.39 0.86
N SER A 290 9.90 -4.70 1.93
CA SER A 290 9.76 -3.23 2.02
C SER A 290 10.75 -2.50 1.11
N ASP A 291 11.92 -3.08 0.90
CA ASP A 291 12.91 -2.59 -0.03
C ASP A 291 12.40 -2.71 -1.48
N ILE A 292 11.85 -3.86 -1.83
CA ILE A 292 11.24 -4.07 -3.15
C ILE A 292 10.05 -3.14 -3.39
N GLU A 293 9.19 -2.92 -2.40
CA GLU A 293 8.11 -1.94 -2.51
C GLU A 293 8.65 -0.52 -2.80
N ARG A 294 9.72 -0.12 -2.12
CA ARG A 294 10.38 1.18 -2.35
C ARG A 294 10.95 1.30 -3.76
N LEU A 295 11.61 0.26 -4.26
CA LEU A 295 12.14 0.22 -5.61
C LEU A 295 11.05 0.36 -6.66
N LEU A 296 9.95 -0.36 -6.50
CA LEU A 296 8.82 -0.30 -7.42
C LEU A 296 8.05 1.03 -7.36
N GLN A 297 8.03 1.71 -6.21
CA GLN A 297 7.49 3.07 -6.09
C GLN A 297 8.34 4.10 -6.85
N SER A 298 9.66 3.94 -6.88
CA SER A 298 10.57 4.85 -7.60
C SER A 298 10.39 4.77 -9.11
N ILE A 299 9.99 3.62 -9.63
CA ILE A 299 9.87 3.34 -11.05
C ILE A 299 8.44 2.92 -11.42
N SER A 300 7.58 3.91 -11.66
CA SER A 300 6.22 3.62 -12.10
C SER A 300 6.19 3.21 -13.58
N PRO A 301 5.58 2.07 -13.95
CA PRO A 301 5.49 1.63 -15.34
C PRO A 301 4.46 2.42 -16.18
N ILE A 302 3.72 3.35 -15.57
CA ILE A 302 2.60 4.06 -16.24
C ILE A 302 3.10 4.92 -17.40
N GLY A 303 4.30 5.52 -17.28
CA GLY A 303 4.88 6.41 -18.29
C GLY A 303 5.69 5.73 -19.39
N ILE A 304 5.82 4.41 -19.41
CA ILE A 304 6.64 3.69 -20.39
C ILE A 304 5.88 3.61 -21.73
N LEU A 305 6.47 4.14 -22.78
CA LEU A 305 5.84 4.21 -24.10
C LEU A 305 6.67 3.54 -25.19
N ASP A 306 7.99 3.38 -25.02
CA ASP A 306 8.85 2.80 -26.05
C ASP A 306 9.03 1.28 -25.89
N SER A 307 9.26 0.60 -27.02
CA SER A 307 9.36 -0.86 -27.08
C SER A 307 10.59 -1.42 -26.37
N VAL A 308 11.69 -0.67 -26.30
CA VAL A 308 12.93 -1.11 -25.65
C VAL A 308 12.74 -1.09 -24.14
N SER A 309 12.25 0.02 -23.60
CA SER A 309 11.92 0.13 -22.17
C SER A 309 10.87 -0.89 -21.74
N MET A 310 9.93 -1.25 -22.63
CA MET A 310 8.93 -2.30 -22.37
C MET A 310 9.57 -3.68 -22.22
N ALA A 311 10.53 -4.04 -23.08
CA ALA A 311 11.23 -5.32 -23.01
C ALA A 311 12.04 -5.45 -21.71
N GLU A 312 12.77 -4.39 -21.34
CA GLU A 312 13.53 -4.35 -20.09
C GLU A 312 12.61 -4.39 -18.85
N GLY A 313 11.48 -3.70 -18.90
CA GLY A 313 10.48 -3.74 -17.84
C GLY A 313 9.87 -5.12 -17.64
N LEU A 314 9.65 -5.87 -18.72
CA LEU A 314 9.22 -7.28 -18.66
C LEU A 314 10.28 -8.17 -18.02
N ALA A 315 11.55 -8.01 -18.43
CA ALA A 315 12.66 -8.75 -17.83
C ALA A 315 12.77 -8.47 -16.33
N TYR A 316 12.56 -7.22 -15.91
CA TYR A 316 12.55 -6.85 -14.50
C TYR A 316 11.36 -7.50 -13.75
N ALA A 317 10.16 -7.48 -14.34
CA ALA A 317 8.99 -8.15 -13.77
C ALA A 317 9.23 -9.65 -13.57
N ASP A 318 9.81 -10.32 -14.57
CA ASP A 318 10.08 -11.76 -14.53
C ASP A 318 11.12 -12.12 -13.44
N VAL A 319 12.18 -11.33 -13.28
CA VAL A 319 13.17 -11.51 -12.21
C VAL A 319 12.55 -11.29 -10.83
N LEU A 320 11.75 -10.22 -10.68
CA LEU A 320 11.06 -9.94 -9.43
C LEU A 320 10.08 -11.05 -9.05
N LEU A 321 9.27 -11.52 -9.99
CA LEU A 321 8.32 -12.62 -9.74
C LEU A 321 9.01 -13.92 -9.36
N LYS A 322 10.19 -14.19 -9.91
CA LYS A 322 10.99 -15.37 -9.56
C LYS A 322 11.52 -15.30 -8.13
N ARG A 323 11.99 -14.13 -7.69
CA ARG A 323 12.62 -13.96 -6.36
C ARG A 323 11.62 -13.59 -5.26
N TYR A 324 10.60 -12.80 -5.59
CA TYR A 324 9.64 -12.23 -4.64
C TYR A 324 8.17 -12.52 -5.02
N PRO A 325 7.79 -13.79 -5.24
CA PRO A 325 6.48 -14.18 -5.81
C PRO A 325 5.28 -13.88 -4.90
N ARG A 326 5.53 -13.45 -3.64
CA ARG A 326 4.49 -13.18 -2.64
C ARG A 326 4.35 -11.70 -2.29
N VAL A 327 5.18 -10.84 -2.85
CA VAL A 327 5.13 -9.38 -2.59
C VAL A 327 4.07 -8.75 -3.49
N ASP A 328 3.04 -8.16 -2.91
CA ASP A 328 1.90 -7.61 -3.66
C ASP A 328 2.30 -6.52 -4.65
N ALA A 329 3.28 -5.68 -4.31
CA ALA A 329 3.80 -4.67 -5.23
C ALA A 329 4.44 -5.30 -6.49
N VAL A 330 5.11 -6.45 -6.35
CA VAL A 330 5.68 -7.21 -7.47
C VAL A 330 4.58 -7.77 -8.37
N LEU A 331 3.53 -8.32 -7.76
CA LEU A 331 2.39 -8.86 -8.50
C LEU A 331 1.69 -7.76 -9.30
N GLY A 332 1.46 -6.59 -8.68
CA GLY A 332 0.86 -5.44 -9.36
C GLY A 332 1.75 -4.87 -10.48
N PHE A 333 3.07 -4.78 -10.27
CA PHE A 333 4.00 -4.35 -11.30
C PHE A 333 4.00 -5.30 -12.50
N ALA A 334 4.09 -6.60 -12.27
CA ALA A 334 4.07 -7.62 -13.32
C ALA A 334 2.74 -7.61 -14.10
N GLU A 335 1.61 -7.47 -13.41
CA GLU A 335 0.30 -7.34 -14.05
C GLU A 335 0.26 -6.15 -15.01
N ILE A 336 0.72 -4.97 -14.57
CA ILE A 336 0.77 -3.77 -15.40
C ILE A 336 1.64 -4.02 -16.65
N MET A 337 2.82 -4.64 -16.47
CA MET A 337 3.72 -4.92 -17.58
C MET A 337 3.12 -5.88 -18.59
N TYR A 338 2.53 -7.00 -18.14
CA TYR A 338 1.89 -7.97 -19.01
C TYR A 338 0.69 -7.40 -19.78
N ARG A 339 -0.16 -6.60 -19.10
CA ARG A 339 -1.29 -5.90 -19.75
C ARG A 339 -0.83 -4.92 -20.82
N LYS A 340 0.26 -4.16 -20.55
CA LYS A 340 0.81 -3.20 -21.54
C LYS A 340 1.28 -3.86 -22.83
N VAL A 341 1.91 -5.03 -22.74
CA VAL A 341 2.33 -5.80 -23.93
C VAL A 341 1.23 -6.71 -24.47
N LYS A 342 0.03 -6.66 -23.90
CA LYS A 342 -1.12 -7.50 -24.27
C LYS A 342 -0.84 -8.99 -24.15
N ASP A 343 0.02 -9.39 -23.22
CA ASP A 343 0.24 -10.80 -22.91
C ASP A 343 -0.87 -11.31 -21.97
N ASN A 344 -1.99 -11.62 -22.58
CA ASN A 344 -3.17 -12.08 -21.86
C ASN A 344 -2.95 -13.43 -21.18
N THR A 345 -2.04 -14.27 -21.69
CA THR A 345 -1.73 -15.56 -21.07
C THR A 345 -1.05 -15.37 -19.73
N ARG A 346 0.07 -14.63 -19.68
CA ARG A 346 0.77 -14.36 -18.42
C ARG A 346 -0.06 -13.52 -17.47
N THR A 347 -0.87 -12.56 -17.97
CA THR A 347 -1.81 -11.80 -17.16
C THR A 347 -2.80 -12.72 -16.45
N TYR A 348 -3.46 -13.59 -17.19
CA TYR A 348 -4.44 -14.54 -16.64
C TYR A 348 -3.84 -15.50 -15.62
N GLU A 349 -2.69 -16.11 -15.95
CA GLU A 349 -1.98 -17.02 -15.03
C GLU A 349 -1.57 -16.34 -13.72
N LEU A 350 -1.11 -15.08 -13.81
CA LEU A 350 -0.75 -14.29 -12.65
C LEU A 350 -1.98 -14.00 -11.77
N LEU A 351 -3.05 -13.46 -12.36
CA LEU A 351 -4.28 -13.13 -11.64
C LEU A 351 -4.91 -14.36 -10.99
N ARG A 352 -4.94 -15.48 -11.72
CA ARG A 352 -5.46 -16.76 -11.21
C ARG A 352 -4.63 -17.26 -10.03
N ARG A 353 -3.29 -17.27 -10.15
CA ARG A 353 -2.40 -17.67 -9.05
C ARG A 353 -2.58 -16.81 -7.80
N VAL A 354 -2.76 -15.50 -7.98
CA VAL A 354 -3.01 -14.57 -6.86
C VAL A 354 -4.36 -14.84 -6.21
N ALA A 355 -5.41 -15.04 -6.99
CA ALA A 355 -6.75 -15.34 -6.48
C ALA A 355 -6.79 -16.69 -5.74
N GLU A 356 -6.12 -17.73 -6.27
CA GLU A 356 -6.02 -19.05 -5.64
C GLU A 356 -5.22 -19.00 -4.33
N ARG A 357 -4.12 -18.23 -4.28
CA ARG A 357 -3.31 -18.02 -3.07
C ARG A 357 -4.14 -17.37 -1.96
N ASP A 358 -4.87 -16.33 -2.30
CA ASP A 358 -5.66 -15.52 -1.38
C ASP A 358 -7.15 -15.84 -1.52
N SER A 359 -7.48 -17.13 -1.54
CA SER A 359 -8.81 -17.66 -1.88
C SER A 359 -9.97 -17.13 -1.04
N GLY A 360 -9.68 -16.55 0.13
CA GLY A 360 -10.65 -15.87 1.01
C GLY A 360 -10.85 -14.39 0.68
N ASP A 361 -10.06 -13.81 -0.22
CA ASP A 361 -10.14 -12.40 -0.60
C ASP A 361 -10.99 -12.24 -1.85
N PHE A 362 -12.18 -11.64 -1.68
CA PHE A 362 -13.10 -11.37 -2.78
C PHE A 362 -12.48 -10.49 -3.88
N LEU A 363 -11.69 -9.47 -3.49
CA LEU A 363 -11.14 -8.51 -4.46
C LEU A 363 -10.22 -9.19 -5.48
N ARG A 364 -9.43 -10.17 -5.04
CA ARG A 364 -8.53 -10.93 -5.94
C ARG A 364 -9.33 -11.71 -6.98
N TRP A 365 -10.41 -12.35 -6.58
CA TRP A 365 -11.32 -13.03 -7.49
C TRP A 365 -12.08 -12.08 -8.41
N ALA A 366 -12.47 -10.91 -7.90
CA ALA A 366 -13.15 -9.88 -8.70
C ALA A 366 -12.26 -9.32 -9.81
N ILE A 367 -10.96 -9.09 -9.54
CA ILE A 367 -9.99 -8.66 -10.54
C ILE A 367 -9.80 -9.72 -11.63
N LEU A 368 -9.70 -10.99 -11.25
CA LEU A 368 -9.66 -12.11 -12.22
C LEU A 368 -10.94 -12.15 -13.06
N GLN A 369 -12.09 -12.02 -12.41
CA GLN A 369 -13.39 -11.97 -13.08
C GLN A 369 -13.49 -10.81 -14.06
N GLU A 370 -13.04 -9.61 -13.69
CA GLU A 370 -13.01 -8.45 -14.57
C GLU A 370 -12.16 -8.73 -15.82
N PHE A 371 -10.99 -9.35 -15.64
CA PHE A 371 -10.16 -9.74 -16.78
C PHE A 371 -10.90 -10.71 -17.71
N GLU A 372 -11.55 -11.74 -17.16
CA GLU A 372 -12.35 -12.71 -17.93
C GLU A 372 -13.59 -12.10 -18.60
N ASP A 373 -14.14 -11.00 -18.05
CA ASP A 373 -15.26 -10.28 -18.64
C ASP A 373 -14.88 -9.58 -19.95
N PHE A 374 -13.61 -9.17 -20.09
CA PHE A 374 -13.10 -8.54 -21.31
C PHE A 374 -12.36 -9.51 -22.24
N HIS A 375 -11.88 -10.64 -21.73
CA HIS A 375 -11.05 -11.57 -22.47
C HIS A 375 -11.54 -13.01 -22.32
N ALA A 376 -11.57 -13.75 -23.41
CA ALA A 376 -11.83 -15.19 -23.37
C ALA A 376 -10.74 -15.94 -24.13
N ASN A 377 -10.26 -17.04 -23.54
CA ASN A 377 -9.38 -17.96 -24.25
C ASN A 377 -10.22 -18.98 -25.01
N VAL A 378 -10.13 -18.93 -26.33
CA VAL A 378 -10.86 -19.79 -27.25
C VAL A 378 -9.85 -20.60 -28.05
N ASP A 379 -9.75 -21.90 -27.75
CA ASP A 379 -8.83 -22.81 -28.41
C ASP A 379 -7.38 -22.32 -28.45
N GLY A 380 -6.90 -21.80 -27.30
CA GLY A 380 -5.55 -21.26 -27.14
C GLY A 380 -5.34 -19.83 -27.64
N LYS A 381 -6.37 -19.18 -28.17
CA LYS A 381 -6.31 -17.77 -28.61
C LYS A 381 -7.15 -16.88 -27.70
N TRP A 382 -6.57 -15.77 -27.26
CA TRP A 382 -7.28 -14.75 -26.49
C TRP A 382 -8.10 -13.85 -27.41
N VAL A 383 -9.40 -13.78 -27.17
CA VAL A 383 -10.37 -12.96 -27.89
C VAL A 383 -10.88 -11.87 -26.98
N ASP A 384 -10.94 -10.65 -27.51
CA ASP A 384 -11.54 -9.50 -26.84
C ASP A 384 -13.07 -9.60 -26.93
N ARG A 385 -13.75 -9.73 -25.77
CA ARG A 385 -15.21 -9.89 -25.69
C ARG A 385 -15.99 -8.63 -26.06
N THR A 386 -15.33 -7.49 -26.21
CA THR A 386 -15.97 -6.23 -26.61
C THR A 386 -16.10 -6.11 -28.13
N LYS A 387 -15.41 -6.95 -28.91
CA LYS A 387 -15.38 -6.91 -30.39
C LYS A 387 -16.44 -7.78 -31.04
N GLU A 388 -16.76 -7.46 -32.31
CA GLU A 388 -17.76 -8.16 -33.13
C GLU A 388 -17.44 -9.66 -33.26
N ASP A 389 -16.18 -10.03 -33.36
CA ASP A 389 -15.72 -11.42 -33.46
C ASP A 389 -16.19 -12.28 -32.27
N TRP A 390 -16.30 -11.69 -31.06
CA TRP A 390 -16.85 -12.39 -29.90
C TRP A 390 -18.34 -12.66 -30.03
N LYS A 391 -19.14 -11.72 -30.57
CA LYS A 391 -20.58 -11.90 -30.76
C LYS A 391 -20.87 -13.09 -31.68
N ASN A 392 -20.07 -13.24 -32.73
CA ASN A 392 -20.16 -14.36 -33.64
C ASN A 392 -19.70 -15.68 -33.01
N ALA A 393 -18.63 -15.64 -32.24
CA ALA A 393 -18.14 -16.80 -31.49
C ALA A 393 -19.13 -17.23 -30.39
N ALA A 394 -19.72 -16.30 -29.63
CA ALA A 394 -20.65 -16.58 -28.55
C ALA A 394 -21.92 -17.27 -28.99
N GLN A 395 -22.43 -16.98 -30.22
CA GLN A 395 -23.62 -17.65 -30.79
C GLN A 395 -23.41 -19.15 -31.06
N ALA A 396 -22.16 -19.59 -31.17
CA ALA A 396 -21.81 -20.98 -31.44
C ALA A 396 -21.52 -21.82 -30.20
N TYR A 397 -21.61 -21.23 -28.96
CA TYR A 397 -21.20 -21.91 -27.75
C TYR A 397 -22.30 -22.75 -27.11
N PRO A 398 -22.10 -24.06 -26.94
CA PRO A 398 -22.99 -24.90 -26.14
C PRO A 398 -22.91 -24.52 -24.64
N LEU A 399 -23.97 -24.79 -23.89
CA LEU A 399 -24.07 -24.52 -22.45
C LEU A 399 -22.90 -25.09 -21.62
N SER A 400 -22.34 -26.24 -22.05
CA SER A 400 -21.16 -26.84 -21.44
C SER A 400 -19.95 -25.90 -21.45
N ARG A 401 -19.71 -25.20 -22.55
CA ARG A 401 -18.60 -24.25 -22.69
C ARG A 401 -18.82 -22.95 -21.93
N TRP A 402 -20.08 -22.53 -21.78
CA TRP A 402 -20.43 -21.44 -20.86
C TRP A 402 -20.02 -21.77 -19.42
N ASN A 403 -20.23 -23.00 -19.01
CA ASN A 403 -19.83 -23.47 -17.68
C ASN A 403 -18.31 -23.39 -17.43
N GLU A 404 -17.48 -23.57 -18.46
CA GLU A 404 -16.03 -23.38 -18.37
C GLU A 404 -15.66 -21.90 -18.28
N LEU A 405 -16.19 -21.08 -19.21
CA LEU A 405 -15.94 -19.63 -19.28
C LEU A 405 -16.43 -18.84 -18.08
N SER A 406 -17.36 -19.39 -17.31
CA SER A 406 -17.91 -18.76 -16.11
C SER A 406 -17.44 -19.39 -14.80
N ALA A 407 -16.36 -20.17 -14.83
CA ALA A 407 -15.89 -20.91 -13.66
C ALA A 407 -15.54 -20.01 -12.48
N THR A 408 -14.83 -18.92 -12.72
CA THR A 408 -14.48 -17.92 -11.70
C THR A 408 -15.71 -17.27 -11.11
N GLN A 409 -16.65 -16.84 -11.94
CA GLN A 409 -17.89 -16.21 -11.49
C GLN A 409 -18.75 -17.15 -10.64
N ARG A 410 -18.83 -18.43 -11.03
CA ARG A 410 -19.51 -19.46 -10.22
C ARG A 410 -18.78 -19.74 -8.90
N TYR A 411 -17.46 -19.69 -8.89
CA TYR A 411 -16.67 -19.79 -7.66
C TYR A 411 -16.99 -18.64 -6.71
N ILE A 412 -16.98 -17.39 -7.23
CA ILE A 412 -17.33 -16.19 -6.47
C ILE A 412 -18.74 -16.33 -5.87
N MET A 413 -19.73 -16.71 -6.68
CA MET A 413 -21.11 -16.90 -6.22
C MET A 413 -21.24 -17.95 -5.12
N LYS A 414 -20.47 -19.02 -5.16
CA LYS A 414 -20.48 -20.04 -4.11
C LYS A 414 -19.76 -19.61 -2.83
N ARG A 415 -18.72 -18.81 -2.94
CA ARG A 415 -17.88 -18.44 -1.80
C ARG A 415 -18.31 -17.16 -1.12
N PHE A 416 -18.80 -16.20 -1.90
CA PHE A 416 -19.14 -14.85 -1.43
C PHE A 416 -20.59 -14.51 -1.78
N PRO A 417 -21.43 -14.14 -0.80
CA PRO A 417 -22.79 -13.67 -1.08
C PRO A 417 -22.69 -12.28 -1.75
N ASN A 418 -22.99 -12.19 -3.03
CA ASN A 418 -22.92 -10.96 -3.78
C ASN A 418 -24.05 -10.86 -4.80
N ALA A 419 -24.96 -9.90 -4.57
CA ALA A 419 -26.12 -9.71 -5.42
C ALA A 419 -25.73 -9.30 -6.86
N LEU A 420 -24.76 -8.40 -7.00
CA LEU A 420 -24.33 -7.88 -8.30
C LEU A 420 -23.74 -9.00 -9.18
N VAL A 421 -22.78 -9.75 -8.63
CA VAL A 421 -22.15 -10.86 -9.36
C VAL A 421 -23.17 -11.92 -9.75
N ALA A 422 -24.11 -12.25 -8.84
CA ALA A 422 -25.13 -13.26 -9.11
C ALA A 422 -26.09 -12.83 -10.24
N THR A 423 -26.57 -11.60 -10.21
CA THR A 423 -27.48 -11.08 -11.24
C THR A 423 -26.77 -10.87 -12.57
N GLN A 424 -25.53 -10.39 -12.59
CA GLN A 424 -24.72 -10.28 -13.82
C GLN A 424 -24.44 -11.65 -14.44
N TYR A 425 -24.14 -12.67 -13.64
CA TYR A 425 -23.97 -14.04 -14.13
C TYR A 425 -25.20 -14.54 -14.84
N LEU A 426 -26.38 -14.37 -14.22
CA LEU A 426 -27.64 -14.82 -14.80
C LEU A 426 -28.04 -14.03 -16.04
N ALA A 427 -27.80 -12.73 -16.08
CA ALA A 427 -28.03 -11.90 -17.26
C ALA A 427 -27.14 -12.36 -18.43
N LYS A 428 -25.86 -12.60 -18.19
CA LYS A 428 -24.92 -13.13 -19.20
C LYS A 428 -25.34 -14.54 -19.66
N LEU A 429 -25.76 -15.40 -18.72
CA LEU A 429 -26.27 -16.74 -19.05
C LEU A 429 -27.47 -16.65 -20.00
N TYR A 430 -28.44 -15.75 -19.70
CA TYR A 430 -29.58 -15.52 -20.55
C TYR A 430 -29.17 -14.98 -21.95
N ASP A 431 -28.26 -14.03 -21.98
CA ASP A 431 -27.79 -13.43 -23.24
C ASP A 431 -27.07 -14.43 -24.13
N VAL A 432 -26.27 -15.31 -23.55
CA VAL A 432 -25.54 -16.33 -24.31
C VAL A 432 -26.45 -17.47 -24.76
N THR A 433 -27.31 -17.96 -23.88
CA THR A 433 -28.14 -19.13 -24.15
C THR A 433 -29.47 -18.78 -24.84
N LYS A 434 -29.92 -17.55 -24.70
CA LYS A 434 -31.29 -17.08 -25.02
C LYS A 434 -32.38 -17.96 -24.41
N SER A 435 -32.03 -18.75 -23.40
CA SER A 435 -32.93 -19.68 -22.72
C SER A 435 -33.48 -19.06 -21.44
N PHE A 436 -34.78 -18.81 -21.44
CA PHE A 436 -35.53 -18.39 -20.25
C PHE A 436 -35.44 -19.43 -19.14
N GLU A 437 -35.63 -20.71 -19.50
CA GLU A 437 -35.62 -21.83 -18.58
C GLU A 437 -34.25 -21.97 -17.90
N ALA A 438 -33.17 -21.91 -18.66
CA ALA A 438 -31.81 -22.01 -18.15
C ALA A 438 -31.51 -20.90 -17.13
N ALA A 439 -31.85 -19.65 -17.44
CA ALA A 439 -31.65 -18.52 -16.53
C ALA A 439 -32.52 -18.62 -15.27
N ARG A 440 -33.80 -18.93 -15.44
CA ARG A 440 -34.75 -19.11 -14.34
C ARG A 440 -34.32 -20.24 -13.38
N ASP A 441 -34.04 -21.43 -13.92
CA ASP A 441 -33.74 -22.61 -13.11
C ASP A 441 -32.39 -22.46 -12.39
N THR A 442 -31.43 -21.83 -13.05
CA THR A 442 -30.16 -21.47 -12.42
C THR A 442 -30.35 -20.44 -11.29
N ALA A 443 -31.22 -19.44 -11.48
CA ALA A 443 -31.54 -18.48 -10.43
C ALA A 443 -32.17 -19.16 -9.21
N TYR A 444 -33.13 -20.07 -9.40
CA TYR A 444 -33.71 -20.84 -8.32
C TYR A 444 -32.72 -21.75 -7.60
N HIS A 445 -31.79 -22.39 -8.35
CA HIS A 445 -30.71 -23.16 -7.75
C HIS A 445 -29.88 -22.30 -6.77
N TYR A 446 -29.52 -21.08 -7.14
CA TYR A 446 -28.77 -20.20 -6.25
C TYR A 446 -29.61 -19.61 -5.12
N ILE A 447 -30.90 -19.36 -5.32
CA ILE A 447 -31.84 -18.98 -4.22
C ILE A 447 -31.86 -20.08 -3.16
N ASP A 448 -31.99 -21.34 -3.56
CA ASP A 448 -31.99 -22.49 -2.64
C ASP A 448 -30.62 -22.64 -1.95
N TYR A 449 -29.54 -22.51 -2.68
CA TYR A 449 -28.18 -22.56 -2.15
C TYR A 449 -27.96 -21.47 -1.06
N TYR A 450 -28.27 -20.21 -1.37
CA TYR A 450 -28.11 -19.13 -0.40
C TYR A 450 -29.10 -19.21 0.77
N THR A 451 -30.28 -19.72 0.56
CA THR A 451 -31.25 -19.99 1.64
C THR A 451 -30.68 -21.04 2.60
N GLY A 452 -30.04 -22.08 2.08
CA GLY A 452 -29.34 -23.08 2.89
C GLY A 452 -28.14 -22.47 3.64
N CYS A 453 -27.36 -21.61 3.01
CA CYS A 453 -26.26 -20.89 3.65
C CYS A 453 -26.75 -19.95 4.75
N MET A 454 -27.82 -19.19 4.50
CA MET A 454 -28.44 -18.29 5.47
C MET A 454 -28.92 -19.04 6.74
N LYS A 455 -29.50 -20.20 6.57
CA LYS A 455 -29.97 -21.03 7.71
C LYS A 455 -28.81 -21.56 8.55
N ARG A 456 -27.65 -21.84 7.94
CA ARG A 456 -26.46 -22.34 8.65
C ARG A 456 -25.64 -21.24 9.29
N ALA A 457 -25.73 -20.01 8.81
CA ALA A 457 -24.97 -18.88 9.33
C ALA A 457 -25.37 -18.54 10.77
N GLY A 458 -24.37 -18.45 11.64
CA GLY A 458 -24.52 -18.02 13.03
C GLY A 458 -24.90 -16.53 13.14
N LYS A 459 -25.46 -16.13 14.29
CA LYS A 459 -25.86 -14.73 14.51
C LYS A 459 -24.67 -13.74 14.49
N GLN A 460 -23.47 -14.21 14.84
CA GLN A 460 -22.24 -13.40 14.90
C GLN A 460 -21.39 -13.51 13.62
N ASP A 461 -21.74 -14.40 12.69
CA ASP A 461 -21.01 -14.57 11.46
C ASP A 461 -21.13 -13.31 10.61
N THR A 462 -19.99 -12.86 10.09
CA THR A 462 -19.91 -11.70 9.21
C THR A 462 -19.20 -12.07 7.92
N VAL A 463 -19.62 -11.47 6.81
CA VAL A 463 -19.02 -11.62 5.49
C VAL A 463 -18.80 -10.26 4.86
N TYR A 464 -17.83 -10.19 3.96
CA TYR A 464 -17.72 -9.03 3.09
C TYR A 464 -18.77 -9.10 2.01
N TYR A 465 -19.52 -8.00 1.87
CA TYR A 465 -20.55 -7.82 0.86
C TYR A 465 -20.16 -6.64 -0.02
N HIS A 466 -20.02 -6.88 -1.30
CA HIS A 466 -19.68 -5.86 -2.27
C HIS A 466 -20.93 -5.28 -2.92
N GLY A 467 -21.13 -3.99 -2.76
CA GLY A 467 -22.06 -3.20 -3.55
C GLY A 467 -21.36 -2.70 -4.84
N ALA A 468 -22.10 -1.95 -5.66
CA ALA A 468 -21.57 -1.42 -6.92
C ALA A 468 -20.37 -0.47 -6.78
N SER A 469 -20.17 0.15 -5.63
CA SER A 469 -19.14 1.18 -5.41
C SER A 469 -18.31 1.04 -4.13
N TRP A 470 -18.60 0.08 -3.24
CA TRP A 470 -17.89 -0.03 -1.95
C TRP A 470 -18.07 -1.41 -1.30
N GLU A 471 -17.11 -1.76 -0.45
CA GLU A 471 -17.08 -2.98 0.33
C GLU A 471 -17.60 -2.73 1.74
N GLN A 472 -18.51 -3.56 2.22
CA GLN A 472 -19.04 -3.48 3.57
C GLN A 472 -19.01 -4.84 4.26
N LYS A 473 -18.56 -4.88 5.50
CA LYS A 473 -18.70 -6.06 6.35
C LYS A 473 -20.11 -6.11 6.91
N LEU A 474 -20.88 -7.12 6.53
CA LEU A 474 -22.27 -7.32 6.96
C LEU A 474 -22.42 -8.61 7.78
N PRO A 475 -23.44 -8.67 8.67
CA PRO A 475 -23.90 -9.95 9.20
C PRO A 475 -24.23 -10.92 8.05
N ALA A 476 -23.71 -12.14 8.11
CA ALA A 476 -23.83 -13.12 7.03
C ALA A 476 -25.30 -13.35 6.61
N GLN A 477 -26.21 -13.49 7.56
CA GLN A 477 -27.64 -13.64 7.28
C GLN A 477 -28.20 -12.46 6.47
N ARG A 478 -27.77 -11.22 6.74
CA ARG A 478 -28.22 -10.04 6.00
C ARG A 478 -27.66 -10.02 4.57
N ALA A 479 -26.40 -10.40 4.39
CA ALA A 479 -25.78 -10.49 3.07
C ALA A 479 -26.50 -11.54 2.18
N TYR A 480 -26.79 -12.70 2.75
CA TYR A 480 -27.56 -13.73 2.03
C TYR A 480 -28.98 -13.25 1.69
N ARG A 481 -29.68 -12.59 2.62
CA ARG A 481 -31.02 -12.00 2.35
C ARG A 481 -30.99 -11.04 1.19
N LYS A 482 -30.03 -10.12 1.15
CA LYS A 482 -29.87 -9.16 0.05
C LYS A 482 -29.65 -9.87 -1.29
N THR A 483 -28.78 -10.89 -1.31
CA THR A 483 -28.52 -11.68 -2.53
C THR A 483 -29.75 -12.45 -3.00
N ILE A 484 -30.47 -13.12 -2.10
CA ILE A 484 -31.72 -13.84 -2.41
C ILE A 484 -32.78 -12.87 -2.95
N SER A 485 -32.94 -11.70 -2.32
CA SER A 485 -33.87 -10.67 -2.77
C SER A 485 -33.56 -10.19 -4.20
N ALA A 486 -32.29 -9.96 -4.52
CA ALA A 486 -31.85 -9.57 -5.86
C ALA A 486 -32.10 -10.68 -6.91
N LEU A 487 -31.92 -11.94 -6.53
CA LEU A 487 -32.21 -13.06 -7.43
C LEU A 487 -33.72 -13.20 -7.72
N HIS A 488 -34.58 -12.98 -6.71
CA HIS A 488 -36.02 -12.91 -6.94
C HIS A 488 -36.42 -11.73 -7.81
N ALA A 489 -35.75 -10.57 -7.70
CA ALA A 489 -35.92 -9.43 -8.59
C ALA A 489 -35.60 -9.83 -10.05
N PHE A 490 -34.45 -10.47 -10.26
CA PHE A 490 -34.02 -10.94 -11.58
C PHE A 490 -35.06 -11.92 -12.19
N VAL A 491 -35.53 -12.89 -11.42
CA VAL A 491 -36.57 -13.85 -11.89
C VAL A 491 -37.88 -13.13 -12.20
N GLY A 492 -38.26 -12.14 -11.40
CA GLY A 492 -39.42 -11.28 -11.65
C GLY A 492 -39.28 -10.53 -13.01
N ASP A 493 -38.15 -9.88 -13.23
CA ASP A 493 -37.86 -9.18 -14.50
C ASP A 493 -37.84 -10.16 -15.69
N LEU A 494 -37.32 -11.37 -15.49
CA LEU A 494 -37.32 -12.41 -16.50
C LEU A 494 -38.75 -12.84 -16.87
N TYR A 495 -39.67 -12.98 -15.90
CA TYR A 495 -41.08 -13.21 -16.16
C TYR A 495 -41.77 -12.03 -16.83
N MET A 496 -41.41 -10.79 -16.45
CA MET A 496 -41.92 -9.58 -17.12
C MET A 496 -41.54 -9.53 -18.60
N SER A 497 -40.32 -9.95 -18.95
CA SER A 497 -39.88 -10.01 -20.36
C SER A 497 -40.69 -10.95 -21.23
N ARG A 498 -41.46 -11.85 -20.63
CA ARG A 498 -42.38 -12.78 -21.29
C ARG A 498 -43.87 -12.43 -21.08
N ASP A 499 -44.17 -11.21 -20.58
CA ASP A 499 -45.52 -10.74 -20.19
C ASP A 499 -46.25 -11.64 -19.17
N MET A 500 -45.47 -12.40 -18.37
CA MET A 500 -45.99 -13.29 -17.35
C MET A 500 -46.14 -12.53 -16.02
N ARG A 501 -47.02 -11.52 -15.98
CA ARG A 501 -47.10 -10.50 -14.93
C ARG A 501 -47.41 -11.07 -13.55
N GLU A 502 -48.38 -11.99 -13.44
CA GLU A 502 -48.75 -12.59 -12.15
C GLU A 502 -47.59 -13.38 -11.51
N GLN A 503 -46.79 -14.08 -12.32
CA GLN A 503 -45.62 -14.79 -11.85
C GLN A 503 -44.54 -13.80 -11.41
N ALA A 504 -44.31 -12.74 -12.20
CA ALA A 504 -43.38 -11.68 -11.85
C ALA A 504 -43.73 -11.02 -10.50
N TYR A 505 -44.99 -10.66 -10.30
CA TYR A 505 -45.42 -10.04 -9.05
C TYR A 505 -45.25 -10.97 -7.84
N LYS A 506 -45.49 -12.27 -7.99
CA LYS A 506 -45.22 -13.26 -6.93
C LYS A 506 -43.72 -13.31 -6.59
N GLU A 507 -42.85 -13.24 -7.57
CA GLU A 507 -41.39 -13.23 -7.35
C GLU A 507 -40.95 -11.93 -6.66
N TYR A 508 -41.41 -10.76 -7.10
CA TYR A 508 -41.14 -9.51 -6.41
C TYR A 508 -41.59 -9.52 -4.95
N GLN A 509 -42.80 -10.04 -4.66
CA GLN A 509 -43.28 -10.19 -3.28
C GLN A 509 -42.40 -11.14 -2.46
N LYS A 510 -41.92 -12.24 -3.04
CA LYS A 510 -40.98 -13.15 -2.36
C LYS A 510 -39.66 -12.42 -2.03
N GLY A 511 -39.11 -11.69 -2.97
CA GLY A 511 -37.87 -10.92 -2.77
C GLY A 511 -38.00 -9.89 -1.65
N LEU A 512 -39.14 -9.17 -1.57
CA LEU A 512 -39.40 -8.18 -0.52
C LEU A 512 -39.52 -8.81 0.88
N LYS A 513 -39.90 -10.09 1.00
CA LYS A 513 -39.87 -10.79 2.28
C LYS A 513 -38.46 -11.02 2.84
N PHE A 514 -37.45 -11.09 1.94
CA PHE A 514 -36.07 -11.21 2.35
C PHE A 514 -35.41 -9.85 2.62
N GLU A 515 -35.65 -8.86 1.79
CA GLU A 515 -35.11 -7.49 1.94
C GLU A 515 -36.18 -6.49 1.48
N TYR A 516 -36.89 -5.91 2.46
CA TYR A 516 -38.03 -5.02 2.19
C TYR A 516 -37.62 -3.66 1.60
N ASP A 517 -36.34 -3.24 1.79
CA ASP A 517 -35.74 -2.02 1.27
C ASP A 517 -34.85 -2.27 0.02
N ASN A 518 -35.07 -3.36 -0.70
CA ASN A 518 -34.39 -3.57 -1.98
C ASN A 518 -34.92 -2.58 -3.02
N THR A 519 -34.18 -1.49 -3.22
CA THR A 519 -34.61 -0.35 -4.06
C THR A 519 -34.82 -0.74 -5.52
N ILE A 520 -33.99 -1.63 -6.08
CA ILE A 520 -34.15 -2.14 -7.45
C ILE A 520 -35.47 -2.88 -7.57
N LEU A 521 -35.75 -3.79 -6.65
CA LEU A 521 -36.99 -4.59 -6.66
C LEU A 521 -38.21 -3.71 -6.44
N LEU A 522 -38.18 -2.80 -5.45
CA LEU A 522 -39.27 -1.88 -5.17
C LEU A 522 -39.56 -1.01 -6.39
N ASN A 523 -38.54 -0.47 -7.05
CA ASN A 523 -38.71 0.37 -8.24
C ASN A 523 -39.31 -0.40 -9.40
N ASN A 524 -38.76 -1.58 -9.74
CA ASN A 524 -39.26 -2.38 -10.86
C ASN A 524 -40.70 -2.82 -10.62
N TYR A 525 -41.00 -3.28 -9.42
CA TYR A 525 -42.35 -3.68 -9.07
C TYR A 525 -43.32 -2.49 -9.14
N ALA A 526 -42.98 -1.34 -8.57
CA ALA A 526 -43.79 -0.13 -8.61
C ALA A 526 -44.05 0.32 -10.07
N TYR A 527 -43.01 0.35 -10.90
CA TYR A 527 -43.12 0.71 -12.31
C TYR A 527 -44.08 -0.17 -13.08
N TYR A 528 -43.96 -1.50 -12.96
CA TYR A 528 -44.84 -2.44 -13.65
C TYR A 528 -46.30 -2.41 -13.11
N LEU A 529 -46.48 -2.22 -11.81
CA LEU A 529 -47.81 -2.00 -11.24
C LEU A 529 -48.47 -0.73 -11.77
N ALA A 530 -47.70 0.32 -11.95
CA ALA A 530 -48.21 1.57 -12.51
C ALA A 530 -48.63 1.42 -13.98
N LYS A 531 -47.84 0.67 -14.78
CA LYS A 531 -48.18 0.38 -16.19
C LYS A 531 -49.35 -0.58 -16.38
N ASP A 532 -49.75 -1.33 -15.36
CA ASP A 532 -50.85 -2.28 -15.43
C ASP A 532 -52.24 -1.60 -15.37
N SER A 533 -52.29 -0.29 -15.26
CA SER A 533 -53.45 0.60 -15.40
C SER A 533 -54.66 0.31 -14.45
N LYS A 534 -54.48 -0.53 -13.43
CA LYS A 534 -55.52 -0.79 -12.42
C LYS A 534 -55.36 0.23 -11.30
N ALA A 535 -56.25 1.23 -11.26
CA ALA A 535 -56.22 2.36 -10.32
C ALA A 535 -56.05 1.99 -8.83
N ASN A 536 -56.52 0.84 -8.40
CA ASN A 536 -56.39 0.34 -7.03
C ASN A 536 -54.95 -0.09 -6.68
N ARG A 537 -54.04 -0.28 -7.65
CA ARG A 537 -52.64 -0.67 -7.43
C ARG A 537 -51.67 0.55 -7.49
N LEU A 538 -52.11 1.70 -8.00
CA LEU A 538 -51.29 2.90 -8.11
C LEU A 538 -50.81 3.42 -6.74
N LYS A 539 -51.65 3.33 -5.69
CA LYS A 539 -51.26 3.70 -4.32
C LYS A 539 -50.23 2.77 -3.71
N GLU A 540 -50.22 1.51 -4.10
CA GLU A 540 -49.18 0.55 -3.72
C GLU A 540 -47.87 0.87 -4.44
N ALA A 541 -47.95 1.13 -5.74
CA ALA A 541 -46.81 1.57 -6.55
C ALA A 541 -46.19 2.87 -6.02
N GLU A 542 -47.05 3.87 -5.65
CA GLU A 542 -46.61 5.12 -5.07
C GLU A 542 -45.79 4.92 -3.79
N ARG A 543 -46.28 4.11 -2.84
CA ARG A 543 -45.59 3.83 -1.58
C ARG A 543 -44.19 3.21 -1.82
N MET A 544 -44.10 2.23 -2.73
CA MET A 544 -42.84 1.57 -3.06
C MET A 544 -41.86 2.52 -3.75
N SER A 545 -42.32 3.26 -4.75
CA SER A 545 -41.47 4.20 -5.49
C SER A 545 -41.04 5.40 -4.62
N LYS A 546 -41.94 5.90 -3.76
CA LYS A 546 -41.56 6.91 -2.75
C LYS A 546 -40.45 6.43 -1.85
N ARG A 547 -40.54 5.15 -1.38
CA ARG A 547 -39.48 4.56 -0.56
C ARG A 547 -38.13 4.49 -1.28
N CYS A 548 -38.12 4.23 -2.58
CA CYS A 548 -36.88 4.26 -3.37
C CYS A 548 -36.25 5.65 -3.37
N VAL A 549 -37.05 6.71 -3.59
CA VAL A 549 -36.56 8.10 -3.58
C VAL A 549 -36.10 8.52 -2.19
N GLU A 550 -36.74 8.08 -1.12
CA GLU A 550 -36.30 8.35 0.27
C GLU A 550 -34.94 7.71 0.56
N LEU A 551 -34.68 6.50 0.06
CA LEU A 551 -33.41 5.79 0.26
C LEU A 551 -32.29 6.29 -0.62
N GLU A 552 -32.60 6.66 -1.88
CA GLU A 552 -31.64 7.11 -2.87
C GLU A 552 -32.15 8.34 -3.62
N PRO A 553 -32.15 9.51 -2.98
CA PRO A 553 -32.83 10.71 -3.52
C PRO A 553 -32.22 11.27 -4.81
N LYS A 554 -30.97 10.92 -5.12
CA LYS A 554 -30.29 11.38 -6.35
C LYS A 554 -30.24 10.31 -7.45
N ASN A 555 -31.03 9.25 -7.34
CA ASN A 555 -31.10 8.21 -8.36
C ASN A 555 -32.12 8.62 -9.44
N SER A 556 -31.63 8.94 -10.65
CA SER A 556 -32.48 9.40 -11.75
C SER A 556 -33.58 8.42 -12.16
N THR A 557 -33.31 7.10 -12.07
CA THR A 557 -34.30 6.06 -12.40
C THR A 557 -35.45 6.06 -11.39
N TYR A 558 -35.16 6.25 -10.10
CA TYR A 558 -36.18 6.27 -9.07
C TYR A 558 -36.99 7.56 -9.08
N LEU A 559 -36.35 8.68 -9.40
CA LEU A 559 -37.05 9.96 -9.60
C LEU A 559 -38.01 9.89 -10.78
N ASP A 560 -37.62 9.27 -11.92
CA ASP A 560 -38.49 9.09 -13.08
C ASP A 560 -39.70 8.24 -12.73
N THR A 561 -39.46 7.05 -12.16
CA THR A 561 -40.58 6.15 -11.78
C THR A 561 -41.55 6.80 -10.82
N TYR A 562 -41.06 7.53 -9.81
CA TYR A 562 -41.92 8.20 -8.86
C TYR A 562 -42.68 9.36 -9.49
N ALA A 563 -42.03 10.18 -10.29
CA ALA A 563 -42.68 11.26 -11.04
C ALA A 563 -43.76 10.73 -11.99
N TYR A 564 -43.48 9.64 -12.69
CA TYR A 564 -44.46 8.98 -13.58
C TYR A 564 -45.69 8.48 -12.80
N ILE A 565 -45.49 7.83 -11.64
CA ILE A 565 -46.59 7.38 -10.78
C ILE A 565 -47.44 8.52 -10.25
N LEU A 566 -46.78 9.63 -9.82
CA LEU A 566 -47.48 10.85 -9.39
C LEU A 566 -48.30 11.48 -10.53
N TYR A 567 -47.78 11.44 -11.77
CA TYR A 567 -48.54 11.86 -12.95
C TYR A 567 -49.80 11.01 -13.12
N LEU A 568 -49.70 9.69 -13.04
CA LEU A 568 -50.85 8.78 -13.17
C LEU A 568 -51.89 8.98 -12.04
N LEU A 569 -51.44 9.40 -10.85
CA LEU A 569 -52.32 9.74 -9.73
C LEU A 569 -52.95 11.14 -9.85
N GLY A 570 -52.60 11.94 -10.87
CA GLY A 570 -53.11 13.29 -11.08
C GLY A 570 -52.37 14.34 -10.23
N GLU A 571 -51.29 14.00 -9.52
CA GLU A 571 -50.52 14.91 -8.68
C GLU A 571 -49.46 15.68 -9.52
N TYR A 572 -49.93 16.39 -10.56
CA TYR A 572 -49.09 16.95 -11.63
C TYR A 572 -48.02 17.90 -11.15
N GLN A 573 -48.31 18.76 -10.14
CA GLN A 573 -47.32 19.70 -9.64
C GLN A 573 -46.16 19.03 -8.92
N LYS A 574 -46.45 17.98 -8.14
CA LYS A 574 -45.43 17.18 -7.49
C LYS A 574 -44.60 16.39 -8.52
N ALA A 575 -45.25 15.76 -9.49
CA ALA A 575 -44.59 15.06 -10.59
C ALA A 575 -43.62 15.97 -11.32
N LYS A 576 -44.03 17.20 -11.66
CA LYS A 576 -43.18 18.23 -12.28
C LYS A 576 -41.97 18.56 -11.44
N GLY A 577 -42.12 18.67 -10.11
CA GLY A 577 -41.01 18.94 -9.19
C GLY A 577 -39.95 17.83 -9.24
N TYR A 578 -40.33 16.56 -9.20
CA TYR A 578 -39.41 15.43 -9.29
C TYR A 578 -38.73 15.31 -10.67
N TYR A 579 -39.44 15.61 -11.77
CA TYR A 579 -38.79 15.72 -13.08
C TYR A 579 -37.78 16.88 -13.15
N ALA A 580 -38.05 18.02 -12.52
CA ALA A 580 -37.10 19.13 -12.45
C ALA A 580 -35.84 18.72 -11.66
N GLU A 581 -36.00 18.00 -10.56
CA GLU A 581 -34.89 17.43 -9.79
C GLU A 581 -34.07 16.45 -10.65
N LEU A 582 -34.74 15.51 -11.34
CA LEU A 582 -34.11 14.55 -12.25
C LEU A 582 -33.26 15.27 -13.30
N PHE A 583 -33.81 16.28 -13.98
CA PHE A 583 -33.09 17.03 -15.01
C PHE A 583 -31.92 17.85 -14.44
N SER A 584 -31.96 18.21 -13.17
CA SER A 584 -30.85 18.91 -12.50
C SER A 584 -29.63 18.02 -12.25
N LEU A 585 -29.78 16.69 -12.27
CA LEU A 585 -28.71 15.73 -12.07
C LEU A 585 -27.78 15.55 -13.28
N GLY A 586 -28.18 16.03 -14.45
CA GLY A 586 -27.40 15.94 -15.66
C GLY A 586 -28.20 15.56 -16.92
N GLU A 587 -27.49 15.18 -17.96
CA GLU A 587 -28.11 14.82 -19.25
C GLU A 587 -28.87 13.48 -19.16
N VAL A 588 -30.13 13.49 -19.57
CA VAL A 588 -31.00 12.31 -19.59
C VAL A 588 -30.81 11.53 -20.89
N GLN A 589 -30.45 10.25 -20.76
CA GLN A 589 -30.19 9.35 -21.88
C GLN A 589 -31.38 8.45 -22.26
N SER A 590 -32.54 8.66 -21.63
CA SER A 590 -33.75 7.84 -21.88
C SER A 590 -34.84 8.64 -22.62
N ALA A 591 -35.23 8.16 -23.78
CA ALA A 591 -36.34 8.72 -24.54
C ALA A 591 -37.67 8.58 -23.81
N GLU A 592 -37.85 7.53 -23.00
CA GLU A 592 -39.06 7.28 -22.21
C GLU A 592 -39.28 8.37 -21.17
N VAL A 593 -38.23 8.81 -20.47
CA VAL A 593 -38.29 9.91 -19.51
C VAL A 593 -38.82 11.20 -20.16
N TYR A 594 -38.32 11.53 -21.35
CA TYR A 594 -38.80 12.69 -22.07
C TYR A 594 -40.26 12.54 -22.54
N ARG A 595 -40.70 11.33 -22.96
CA ARG A 595 -42.10 11.07 -23.26
C ARG A 595 -42.99 11.24 -22.04
N ASN A 596 -42.66 10.57 -20.94
CA ASN A 596 -43.44 10.66 -19.70
C ASN A 596 -43.56 12.14 -19.22
N TYR A 597 -42.49 12.91 -19.33
CA TYR A 597 -42.54 14.33 -18.98
C TYR A 597 -43.34 15.17 -19.98
N SER A 598 -43.30 14.85 -21.29
CA SER A 598 -44.14 15.46 -22.29
C SER A 598 -45.63 15.25 -21.99
N ASP A 599 -46.01 13.99 -21.64
CA ASP A 599 -47.39 13.63 -21.32
C ASP A 599 -47.90 14.37 -20.08
N LEU A 600 -47.04 14.51 -19.06
CA LEU A 600 -47.32 15.35 -17.89
C LEU A 600 -47.58 16.81 -18.27
N LEU A 601 -46.70 17.39 -19.10
CA LEU A 601 -46.85 18.81 -19.54
C LEU A 601 -48.12 19.02 -20.37
N GLU A 602 -48.48 18.06 -21.22
CA GLU A 602 -49.72 18.10 -21.98
C GLU A 602 -50.96 18.03 -21.06
N ALA A 603 -50.95 17.15 -20.05
CA ALA A 603 -51.99 17.05 -19.04
C ALA A 603 -52.13 18.34 -18.21
N MET A 604 -51.03 19.09 -18.03
CA MET A 604 -51.01 20.41 -17.38
C MET A 604 -51.39 21.57 -18.32
N GLY A 605 -51.75 21.31 -19.58
CA GLY A 605 -52.11 22.32 -20.56
C GLY A 605 -50.95 23.03 -21.24
N SER A 606 -49.69 22.62 -20.99
CA SER A 606 -48.47 23.25 -21.54
C SER A 606 -48.04 22.62 -22.87
N LYS A 607 -48.92 22.65 -23.90
CA LYS A 607 -48.76 21.97 -25.19
C LYS A 607 -47.44 22.27 -25.91
N THR A 608 -47.03 23.56 -25.94
CA THR A 608 -45.77 23.94 -26.60
C THR A 608 -44.54 23.33 -25.92
N SER A 609 -44.52 23.31 -24.60
CA SER A 609 -43.43 22.65 -23.83
C SER A 609 -43.45 21.13 -24.01
N ALA A 610 -44.65 20.52 -24.05
CA ALA A 610 -44.81 19.09 -24.29
C ALA A 610 -44.20 18.70 -25.64
N GLU A 611 -44.44 19.44 -26.70
CA GLU A 611 -43.89 19.19 -28.02
C GLU A 611 -42.36 19.23 -28.06
N VAL A 612 -41.73 20.16 -27.36
CA VAL A 612 -40.26 20.24 -27.24
C VAL A 612 -39.68 18.96 -26.64
N TYR A 613 -40.30 18.41 -25.58
CA TYR A 613 -39.81 17.18 -24.96
C TYR A 613 -40.13 15.93 -25.79
N ARG A 614 -41.21 15.94 -26.57
CA ARG A 614 -41.52 14.89 -27.54
C ARG A 614 -40.48 14.84 -28.68
N MET A 615 -40.02 16.01 -29.14
CA MET A 615 -38.92 16.10 -30.11
C MET A 615 -37.58 15.60 -29.53
N LYS A 616 -37.29 15.91 -28.28
CA LYS A 616 -36.08 15.37 -27.61
C LYS A 616 -36.12 13.84 -27.51
N ALA A 617 -37.26 13.27 -27.18
CA ALA A 617 -37.43 11.81 -27.14
C ALA A 617 -37.17 11.19 -28.51
N ALA A 618 -37.76 11.74 -29.57
CA ALA A 618 -37.57 11.27 -30.94
C ALA A 618 -36.11 11.37 -31.41
N ALA A 619 -35.42 12.46 -31.07
CA ALA A 619 -34.01 12.63 -31.40
C ALA A 619 -33.09 11.58 -30.73
N LEU A 620 -33.37 11.20 -29.46
CA LEU A 620 -32.64 10.14 -28.79
C LEU A 620 -32.89 8.75 -29.41
N GLU A 621 -34.11 8.46 -29.81
CA GLU A 621 -34.46 7.21 -30.49
C GLU A 621 -33.74 7.06 -31.85
N GLN A 622 -33.60 8.17 -32.59
CA GLN A 622 -32.83 8.18 -33.84
C GLN A 622 -31.33 7.96 -33.65
N LYS A 623 -30.76 8.43 -32.53
CA LYS A 623 -29.33 8.18 -32.21
C LYS A 623 -29.06 6.74 -31.76
N GLN A 624 -30.07 6.05 -31.28
CA GLN A 624 -29.94 4.66 -30.76
C GLN A 624 -30.23 3.59 -31.83
N ARG A 625 -30.79 3.99 -32.96
CA ARG A 625 -30.93 3.15 -34.17
C ARG A 625 -29.66 3.23 -35.03
#